data_0598b9fd1548eba5dbbe4695afa1218b
#
_entry.id   0598b9fd1548eba5dbbe4695afa1218b
#
_cell.length_a   1.000
_cell.length_b   1.000
_cell.length_c   1.000
_cell.angle_alpha   90.00
_cell.angle_beta   90.00
_cell.angle_gamma   90.00
#
_symmetry.space_group_name_H-M   'P 1'
#
loop_
_entity.id
_entity.type
_entity.pdbx_description
1 polymer ?
#
loop_
_entity_poly.entity_id
_entity_poly.type
_entity_poly.pdbx_seq_one_letter_code
_entity_poly.pdbx_strand_id
1 'polypeptide(L)'
;MRNIKAAVEVNTVIIAETIAQVRAQVKEWKEQGLTVGLVPTMGYLHEGHASLVDKAVSMCDRVVASDFVNPTQFGPNEDLESYPRDFDRDCALLEEHGCSMVFHPSVEEMYAPDAATFVEILSDMPKQLCGKTRPIHFRGVCTVVSKLFNIVTPDKAFFGQKDAQQLAIIRRMVRDMSYGIEIVGCPIVREADGLAKSSRNTYLSEEERKAALVLSKAVFLGEKLVREGETDADKLVSAMKACIEAEKLAKIDYVSAVDAVTMESVHRIDRPVLVAMAVYIGKTRLIDNFLTEDCAK
;
A
#
# COMPACT_ATOMS: atom_id res chain seq x y z
N MET A 1 -8.46 37.87 -23.66
CA MET A 1 -7.46 38.04 -22.59
C MET A 1 -8.18 38.35 -21.29
N ARG A 2 -8.36 37.38 -20.43
CA ARG A 2 -8.64 37.57 -18.99
C ARG A 2 -7.89 36.49 -18.25
N ASN A 3 -6.71 36.84 -17.75
CA ASN A 3 -5.97 36.10 -16.76
C ASN A 3 -6.76 36.21 -15.45
N ILE A 4 -7.47 35.16 -15.08
CA ILE A 4 -7.90 34.97 -13.70
C ILE A 4 -6.86 34.04 -13.10
N LYS A 5 -5.86 34.63 -12.41
CA LYS A 5 -5.11 33.89 -11.37
C LYS A 5 -6.14 33.54 -10.31
N ALA A 6 -6.57 32.30 -10.29
CA ALA A 6 -7.26 31.75 -9.13
C ALA A 6 -6.33 31.94 -7.93
N ALA A 7 -6.78 32.68 -6.95
CA ALA A 7 -6.13 32.71 -5.64
C ALA A 7 -6.08 31.26 -5.16
N VAL A 8 -4.90 30.79 -4.78
CA VAL A 8 -4.75 29.55 -4.03
C VAL A 8 -5.40 29.83 -2.68
N GLU A 9 -6.67 29.47 -2.54
CA GLU A 9 -7.27 29.36 -1.22
C GLU A 9 -6.43 28.30 -0.49
N VAL A 10 -5.80 28.70 0.59
CA VAL A 10 -5.18 27.79 1.55
C VAL A 10 -6.34 27.06 2.20
N ASN A 11 -6.80 25.98 1.56
CA ASN A 11 -7.84 25.12 2.12
C ASN A 11 -7.18 24.30 3.22
N THR A 12 -7.41 24.67 4.46
CA THR A 12 -7.11 23.84 5.64
C THR A 12 -7.77 22.47 5.46
N VAL A 13 -7.01 21.40 5.65
CA VAL A 13 -7.52 20.04 5.52
C VAL A 13 -8.67 19.82 6.53
N ILE A 14 -9.77 19.25 6.06
CA ILE A 14 -10.92 18.91 6.93
C ILE A 14 -10.56 17.67 7.75
N ILE A 15 -10.70 17.73 9.08
CA ILE A 15 -10.56 16.55 9.95
C ILE A 15 -11.95 16.01 10.24
N ALA A 16 -12.18 14.74 9.90
CA ALA A 16 -13.40 14.01 10.17
C ALA A 16 -13.12 12.80 11.06
N GLU A 17 -13.78 12.71 12.19
CA GLU A 17 -13.61 11.62 13.16
C GLU A 17 -14.76 10.59 13.07
N THR A 18 -15.88 10.97 12.45
CA THR A 18 -17.05 10.10 12.34
C THR A 18 -17.43 9.80 10.90
N ILE A 19 -18.01 8.63 10.68
CA ILE A 19 -18.59 8.21 9.39
C ILE A 19 -19.63 9.22 8.90
N ALA A 20 -20.41 9.79 9.81
CA ALA A 20 -21.44 10.77 9.48
C ALA A 20 -20.83 12.05 8.89
N GLN A 21 -19.72 12.56 9.46
CA GLN A 21 -19.01 13.72 8.93
C GLN A 21 -18.48 13.49 7.53
N VAL A 22 -17.81 12.32 7.30
CA VAL A 22 -17.28 11.96 5.97
C VAL A 22 -18.41 11.91 4.95
N ARG A 23 -19.52 11.21 5.26
CA ARG A 23 -20.66 11.05 4.35
C ARG A 23 -21.32 12.38 4.02
N ALA A 24 -21.47 13.27 5.00
CA ALA A 24 -22.05 14.59 4.78
C ALA A 24 -21.20 15.42 3.80
N GLN A 25 -19.89 15.48 4.03
CA GLN A 25 -18.98 16.25 3.17
C GLN A 25 -18.85 15.67 1.78
N VAL A 26 -18.71 14.34 1.67
CA VAL A 26 -18.62 13.67 0.35
C VAL A 26 -19.91 13.85 -0.45
N LYS A 27 -21.06 13.79 0.22
CA LYS A 27 -22.36 14.06 -0.43
C LYS A 27 -22.40 15.47 -1.01
N GLU A 28 -21.98 16.48 -0.26
CA GLU A 28 -21.89 17.87 -0.73
C GLU A 28 -20.98 18.01 -1.96
N TRP A 29 -19.81 17.39 -1.96
CA TRP A 29 -18.91 17.40 -3.11
C TRP A 29 -19.53 16.74 -4.35
N LYS A 30 -20.20 15.60 -4.17
CA LYS A 30 -20.87 14.90 -5.28
C LYS A 30 -22.09 15.66 -5.84
N GLU A 31 -22.84 16.37 -4.98
CA GLU A 31 -23.92 17.27 -5.43
C GLU A 31 -23.40 18.44 -6.28
N GLN A 32 -22.12 18.83 -6.09
CA GLN A 32 -21.43 19.81 -6.93
C GLN A 32 -20.81 19.19 -8.20
N GLY A 33 -20.96 17.89 -8.42
CA GLY A 33 -20.39 17.16 -9.56
C GLY A 33 -18.89 16.88 -9.46
N LEU A 34 -18.30 16.98 -8.26
CA LEU A 34 -16.87 16.77 -8.02
C LEU A 34 -16.55 15.28 -7.89
N THR A 35 -15.41 14.89 -8.45
CA THR A 35 -14.85 13.53 -8.29
C THR A 35 -14.08 13.41 -6.98
N VAL A 36 -14.18 12.24 -6.34
CA VAL A 36 -13.57 11.96 -5.04
C VAL A 36 -12.55 10.83 -5.15
N GLY A 37 -11.31 11.12 -4.76
CA GLY A 37 -10.24 10.12 -4.58
C GLY A 37 -10.13 9.67 -3.13
N LEU A 38 -9.74 8.41 -2.91
CA LEU A 38 -9.46 7.85 -1.59
C LEU A 38 -8.04 7.32 -1.51
N VAL A 39 -7.31 7.70 -0.47
CA VAL A 39 -5.98 7.19 -0.12
C VAL A 39 -6.06 6.50 1.24
N PRO A 40 -6.25 5.17 1.31
CA PRO A 40 -6.26 4.44 2.58
C PRO A 40 -4.86 4.36 3.19
N THR A 41 -4.70 4.85 4.43
CA THR A 41 -3.45 4.74 5.19
C THR A 41 -3.71 4.32 6.64
N MET A 42 -2.63 3.94 7.32
CA MET A 42 -2.65 3.65 8.76
C MET A 42 -1.96 4.74 9.59
N GLY A 43 -1.71 5.90 9.00
CA GLY A 43 -0.95 6.96 9.65
C GLY A 43 0.57 6.74 9.63
N TYR A 44 1.30 7.59 10.36
CA TYR A 44 2.76 7.71 10.37
C TYR A 44 3.32 7.86 8.95
N LEU A 45 2.83 8.88 8.29
CA LEU A 45 3.00 9.08 6.85
C LEU A 45 4.44 9.47 6.49
N HIS A 46 4.80 9.17 5.26
CA HIS A 46 6.09 9.49 4.66
C HIS A 46 5.91 9.80 3.17
N GLU A 47 7.00 10.17 2.47
CA GLU A 47 6.96 10.57 1.05
C GLU A 47 6.32 9.52 0.13
N GLY A 48 6.35 8.24 0.52
CA GLY A 48 5.62 7.18 -0.19
C GLY A 48 4.10 7.37 -0.13
N HIS A 49 3.56 7.80 1.02
CA HIS A 49 2.14 8.12 1.15
C HIS A 49 1.81 9.45 0.48
N ALA A 50 2.69 10.45 0.62
CA ALA A 50 2.55 11.73 -0.06
C ALA A 50 2.41 11.56 -1.58
N SER A 51 3.20 10.68 -2.20
CA SER A 51 3.09 10.39 -3.64
C SER A 51 1.74 9.79 -4.06
N LEU A 52 1.05 9.06 -3.15
CA LEU A 52 -0.32 8.58 -3.41
C LEU A 52 -1.30 9.76 -3.42
N VAL A 53 -1.14 10.70 -2.47
CA VAL A 53 -1.97 11.91 -2.39
C VAL A 53 -1.74 12.80 -3.62
N ASP A 54 -0.49 13.04 -4.01
CA ASP A 54 -0.16 13.80 -5.23
C ASP A 54 -0.82 13.17 -6.47
N LYS A 55 -0.75 11.85 -6.57
CA LYS A 55 -1.40 11.13 -7.67
C LYS A 55 -2.92 11.29 -7.61
N ALA A 56 -3.51 11.21 -6.43
CA ALA A 56 -4.95 11.37 -6.23
C ALA A 56 -5.41 12.80 -6.59
N VAL A 57 -4.71 13.81 -6.12
CA VAL A 57 -4.97 15.24 -6.43
C VAL A 57 -4.84 15.52 -7.92
N SER A 58 -3.92 14.84 -8.63
CA SER A 58 -3.80 14.98 -10.09
C SER A 58 -4.95 14.34 -10.88
N MET A 59 -5.79 13.49 -10.25
CA MET A 59 -6.81 12.68 -10.93
C MET A 59 -8.23 12.90 -10.39
N CYS A 60 -8.40 13.59 -9.27
CA CYS A 60 -9.68 13.83 -8.62
C CYS A 60 -9.78 15.26 -8.10
N ASP A 61 -11.01 15.80 -8.04
CA ASP A 61 -11.25 17.18 -7.57
C ASP A 61 -11.12 17.30 -6.05
N ARG A 62 -11.40 16.22 -5.32
CA ARG A 62 -11.28 16.13 -3.85
C ARG A 62 -10.62 14.82 -3.46
N VAL A 63 -9.80 14.85 -2.43
CA VAL A 63 -9.08 13.69 -1.92
C VAL A 63 -9.37 13.49 -0.44
N VAL A 64 -9.76 12.29 -0.09
CA VAL A 64 -9.91 11.83 1.30
C VAL A 64 -8.77 10.86 1.60
N ALA A 65 -7.98 11.13 2.63
CA ALA A 65 -7.06 10.16 3.19
C ALA A 65 -7.65 9.57 4.48
N SER A 66 -7.56 8.26 4.68
CA SER A 66 -7.82 7.69 6.00
C SER A 66 -6.51 7.61 6.78
N ASP A 67 -6.55 7.95 8.05
CA ASP A 67 -5.50 7.74 9.03
C ASP A 67 -6.08 6.85 10.14
N PHE A 68 -5.96 5.53 9.95
CA PHE A 68 -6.58 4.54 10.83
C PHE A 68 -5.75 3.28 10.95
N VAL A 69 -5.16 3.05 12.13
CA VAL A 69 -4.46 1.79 12.44
C VAL A 69 -5.51 0.70 12.66
N ASN A 70 -5.74 -0.11 11.62
CA ASN A 70 -6.79 -1.11 11.63
C ASN A 70 -6.40 -2.36 12.45
N PRO A 71 -7.01 -2.61 13.63
CA PRO A 71 -6.60 -3.73 14.48
C PRO A 71 -6.89 -5.09 13.87
N THR A 72 -7.89 -5.21 12.97
CA THR A 72 -8.34 -6.50 12.44
C THR A 72 -7.36 -7.13 11.44
N GLN A 73 -6.35 -6.38 10.98
CA GLN A 73 -5.32 -6.89 10.05
C GLN A 73 -4.01 -7.29 10.74
N PHE A 74 -3.92 -7.15 12.06
CA PHE A 74 -2.76 -7.55 12.86
C PHE A 74 -3.00 -8.87 13.57
N GLY A 75 -2.02 -9.76 13.49
CA GLY A 75 -1.99 -10.99 14.27
C GLY A 75 -1.55 -10.75 15.72
N PRO A 76 -1.70 -11.75 16.60
CA PRO A 76 -1.40 -11.61 18.04
C PRO A 76 0.05 -11.23 18.36
N ASN A 77 0.98 -11.50 17.43
CA ASN A 77 2.42 -11.25 17.63
C ASN A 77 2.95 -10.17 16.67
N GLU A 78 2.07 -9.35 16.11
CA GLU A 78 2.45 -8.26 15.22
C GLU A 78 2.52 -6.92 15.96
N ASP A 79 3.02 -5.91 15.29
CA ASP A 79 3.42 -4.60 15.82
C ASP A 79 2.25 -3.62 16.06
N LEU A 80 1.02 -4.09 16.32
CA LEU A 80 -0.15 -3.21 16.51
C LEU A 80 0.04 -2.16 17.62
N GLU A 81 0.52 -2.58 18.79
CA GLU A 81 0.69 -1.68 19.95
C GLU A 81 1.85 -0.71 19.73
N SER A 82 2.92 -1.17 19.10
CA SER A 82 4.13 -0.38 18.81
C SER A 82 4.08 0.33 17.45
N TYR A 83 3.00 0.16 16.68
CA TYR A 83 2.86 0.84 15.40
C TYR A 83 2.90 2.36 15.60
N PRO A 84 3.81 3.08 14.93
CA PRO A 84 4.02 4.50 15.20
C PRO A 84 2.79 5.32 14.82
N ARG A 85 2.56 6.42 15.55
CA ARG A 85 1.46 7.36 15.34
C ARG A 85 1.95 8.77 15.57
N ASP A 86 1.61 9.69 14.67
CA ASP A 86 1.92 11.11 14.78
C ASP A 86 0.90 11.90 13.94
N PHE A 87 -0.32 12.04 14.48
CA PHE A 87 -1.46 12.58 13.76
C PHE A 87 -1.25 14.03 13.30
N ASP A 88 -0.64 14.87 14.14
CA ASP A 88 -0.41 16.28 13.80
C ASP A 88 0.56 16.40 12.60
N ARG A 89 1.63 15.61 12.60
CA ARG A 89 2.57 15.53 11.50
C ARG A 89 1.91 14.97 10.23
N ASP A 90 1.06 13.97 10.36
CA ASP A 90 0.34 13.36 9.26
C ASP A 90 -0.64 14.34 8.62
N CYS A 91 -1.38 15.11 9.43
CA CYS A 91 -2.24 16.20 8.95
C CYS A 91 -1.45 17.25 8.18
N ALA A 92 -0.31 17.70 8.73
CA ALA A 92 0.52 18.71 8.08
C ALA A 92 1.04 18.23 6.71
N LEU A 93 1.49 16.96 6.61
CA LEU A 93 1.93 16.36 5.35
C LEU A 93 0.77 16.24 4.35
N LEU A 94 -0.40 15.80 4.80
CA LEU A 94 -1.58 15.66 3.93
C LEU A 94 -2.06 17.02 3.40
N GLU A 95 -2.05 18.05 4.25
CA GLU A 95 -2.39 19.43 3.86
C GLU A 95 -1.40 19.98 2.83
N GLU A 96 -0.10 19.80 3.05
CA GLU A 96 0.97 20.23 2.12
C GLU A 96 0.78 19.62 0.73
N HIS A 97 0.32 18.36 0.65
CA HIS A 97 0.08 17.64 -0.60
C HIS A 97 -1.35 17.80 -1.16
N GLY A 98 -2.15 18.72 -0.61
CA GLY A 98 -3.47 19.10 -1.14
C GLY A 98 -4.60 18.09 -0.85
N CYS A 99 -4.46 17.26 0.19
CA CYS A 99 -5.54 16.43 0.68
C CYS A 99 -6.71 17.31 1.14
N SER A 100 -7.94 16.97 0.78
CA SER A 100 -9.12 17.75 1.13
C SER A 100 -9.70 17.38 2.49
N MET A 101 -9.57 16.12 2.90
CA MET A 101 -10.09 15.60 4.17
C MET A 101 -9.23 14.46 4.71
N VAL A 102 -9.00 14.46 6.01
CA VAL A 102 -8.45 13.33 6.77
C VAL A 102 -9.56 12.67 7.56
N PHE A 103 -9.79 11.38 7.32
CA PHE A 103 -10.68 10.56 8.13
C PHE A 103 -9.89 9.81 9.19
N HIS A 104 -10.04 10.23 10.45
CA HIS A 104 -9.32 9.69 11.61
C HIS A 104 -10.31 9.15 12.66
N PRO A 105 -10.96 8.00 12.38
CA PRO A 105 -11.96 7.42 13.29
C PRO A 105 -11.31 6.69 14.46
N SER A 106 -12.07 6.56 15.56
CA SER A 106 -11.76 5.58 16.60
C SER A 106 -12.03 4.15 16.13
N VAL A 107 -11.54 3.18 16.89
CA VAL A 107 -11.82 1.76 16.62
C VAL A 107 -13.31 1.46 16.74
N GLU A 108 -13.96 2.06 17.73
CA GLU A 108 -15.41 1.90 18.01
C GLU A 108 -16.28 2.52 16.92
N GLU A 109 -15.85 3.63 16.30
CA GLU A 109 -16.53 4.22 15.15
C GLU A 109 -16.44 3.28 13.93
N MET A 110 -15.28 2.63 13.72
CA MET A 110 -15.08 1.70 12.61
C MET A 110 -15.71 0.33 12.87
N TYR A 111 -15.69 -0.16 14.10
CA TYR A 111 -16.17 -1.49 14.48
C TYR A 111 -17.02 -1.41 15.72
N ALA A 112 -18.34 -1.56 15.57
CA ALA A 112 -19.23 -1.69 16.72
C ALA A 112 -18.82 -2.89 17.60
N PRO A 113 -19.09 -2.87 18.90
CA PRO A 113 -18.68 -3.94 19.82
C PRO A 113 -19.22 -5.33 19.46
N ASP A 114 -20.32 -5.40 18.70
CA ASP A 114 -20.97 -6.61 18.21
C ASP A 114 -20.69 -6.87 16.73
N ALA A 115 -19.71 -6.20 16.11
CA ALA A 115 -19.37 -6.38 14.70
C ALA A 115 -18.95 -7.82 14.43
N ALA A 116 -19.65 -8.48 13.50
CA ALA A 116 -19.47 -9.89 13.15
C ALA A 116 -19.31 -10.15 11.66
N THR A 117 -19.28 -9.09 10.84
CA THR A 117 -19.18 -9.19 9.38
C THR A 117 -17.77 -8.91 8.89
N PHE A 118 -17.26 -9.79 8.03
CA PHE A 118 -15.96 -9.66 7.38
C PHE A 118 -16.09 -9.80 5.88
N VAL A 119 -15.13 -9.22 5.15
CA VAL A 119 -14.93 -9.45 3.71
C VAL A 119 -13.67 -10.29 3.54
N GLU A 120 -13.81 -11.45 2.89
CA GLU A 120 -12.73 -12.41 2.71
C GLU A 120 -12.71 -12.96 1.28
N ILE A 121 -11.51 -13.12 0.72
CA ILE A 121 -11.31 -13.80 -0.56
C ILE A 121 -10.98 -15.27 -0.25
N LEU A 122 -11.84 -16.18 -0.72
CA LEU A 122 -11.74 -17.62 -0.40
C LEU A 122 -10.74 -18.37 -1.29
N SER A 123 -10.20 -17.76 -2.35
CA SER A 123 -9.17 -18.40 -3.19
C SER A 123 -7.83 -18.53 -2.44
N ASP A 124 -6.83 -19.14 -3.08
CA ASP A 124 -5.50 -19.27 -2.49
C ASP A 124 -4.66 -17.97 -2.57
N MET A 125 -5.14 -16.97 -3.31
CA MET A 125 -4.46 -15.68 -3.48
C MET A 125 -4.05 -14.99 -2.16
N PRO A 126 -4.91 -14.87 -1.12
CA PRO A 126 -4.54 -14.32 0.17
C PRO A 126 -3.62 -15.23 1.01
N LYS A 127 -3.49 -16.49 0.65
CA LYS A 127 -2.68 -17.48 1.37
C LYS A 127 -1.23 -17.59 0.86
N GLN A 128 -0.91 -16.88 -0.23
CA GLN A 128 0.43 -16.81 -0.79
C GLN A 128 1.28 -15.71 -0.13
N LEU A 129 2.57 -15.69 -0.42
CA LEU A 129 3.49 -14.61 -0.04
C LEU A 129 3.32 -14.16 1.43
N CYS A 130 2.94 -12.89 1.66
CA CYS A 130 2.69 -12.35 2.99
C CYS A 130 1.58 -13.10 3.75
N GLY A 131 0.60 -13.63 3.06
CA GLY A 131 -0.51 -14.35 3.70
C GLY A 131 -0.12 -15.69 4.31
N LYS A 132 1.01 -16.30 3.90
CA LYS A 132 1.54 -17.52 4.55
C LYS A 132 1.91 -17.30 6.00
N THR A 133 2.49 -16.14 6.30
CA THR A 133 2.96 -15.77 7.65
C THR A 133 1.95 -14.91 8.40
N ARG A 134 0.98 -14.34 7.69
CA ARG A 134 -0.06 -13.43 8.22
C ARG A 134 -1.47 -13.88 7.81
N PRO A 135 -1.99 -15.02 8.32
CA PRO A 135 -3.20 -15.66 7.79
C PRO A 135 -4.48 -14.83 7.89
N ILE A 136 -4.59 -13.91 8.87
CA ILE A 136 -5.77 -13.06 9.06
C ILE A 136 -5.64 -11.68 8.37
N HIS A 137 -4.43 -11.33 7.91
CA HIS A 137 -4.09 -9.99 7.42
C HIS A 137 -5.02 -9.51 6.31
N PHE A 138 -5.14 -10.28 5.24
CA PHE A 138 -5.90 -9.86 4.07
C PHE A 138 -7.42 -9.84 4.29
N ARG A 139 -7.95 -10.67 5.21
CA ARG A 139 -9.34 -10.54 5.66
C ARG A 139 -9.56 -9.18 6.35
N GLY A 140 -8.64 -8.79 7.24
CA GLY A 140 -8.67 -7.48 7.86
C GLY A 140 -8.57 -6.33 6.85
N VAL A 141 -7.66 -6.43 5.88
CA VAL A 141 -7.49 -5.44 4.80
C VAL A 141 -8.76 -5.33 3.94
N CYS A 142 -9.29 -6.45 3.45
CA CYS A 142 -10.52 -6.44 2.63
C CYS A 142 -11.68 -5.83 3.41
N THR A 143 -11.81 -6.14 4.70
CA THR A 143 -12.89 -5.61 5.54
C THR A 143 -12.78 -4.11 5.72
N VAL A 144 -11.62 -3.58 6.13
CA VAL A 144 -11.46 -2.14 6.35
C VAL A 144 -11.59 -1.35 5.05
N VAL A 145 -11.00 -1.84 3.95
CA VAL A 145 -11.07 -1.17 2.65
C VAL A 145 -12.52 -1.17 2.11
N SER A 146 -13.27 -2.27 2.25
CA SER A 146 -14.70 -2.30 1.92
C SER A 146 -15.49 -1.29 2.74
N LYS A 147 -15.21 -1.14 4.04
CA LYS A 147 -15.85 -0.11 4.87
C LYS A 147 -15.52 1.29 4.37
N LEU A 148 -14.25 1.57 4.10
CA LEU A 148 -13.82 2.86 3.56
C LEU A 148 -14.49 3.17 2.22
N PHE A 149 -14.62 2.18 1.33
CA PHE A 149 -15.34 2.33 0.05
C PHE A 149 -16.81 2.69 0.27
N ASN A 150 -17.49 2.05 1.22
CA ASN A 150 -18.88 2.34 1.55
C ASN A 150 -19.08 3.67 2.31
N ILE A 151 -18.06 4.14 3.01
CA ILE A 151 -18.10 5.40 3.77
C ILE A 151 -17.86 6.58 2.82
N VAL A 152 -16.77 6.52 2.04
CA VAL A 152 -16.30 7.61 1.17
C VAL A 152 -16.97 7.55 -0.21
N THR A 153 -17.41 6.38 -0.66
CA THR A 153 -17.95 6.17 -2.01
C THR A 153 -17.08 6.83 -3.11
N PRO A 154 -15.77 6.54 -3.16
CA PRO A 154 -14.85 7.25 -4.03
C PRO A 154 -15.04 6.83 -5.50
N ASP A 155 -14.65 7.72 -6.44
CA ASP A 155 -14.55 7.39 -7.86
C ASP A 155 -13.26 6.61 -8.16
N LYS A 156 -12.18 6.94 -7.43
CA LYS A 156 -10.88 6.27 -7.53
C LYS A 156 -10.28 6.03 -6.15
N ALA A 157 -9.54 4.94 -6.00
CA ALA A 157 -8.79 4.65 -4.78
C ALA A 157 -7.32 4.30 -5.12
N PHE A 158 -6.38 4.85 -4.36
CA PHE A 158 -4.95 4.84 -4.67
C PHE A 158 -4.19 3.96 -3.68
N PHE A 159 -3.39 3.04 -4.21
CA PHE A 159 -2.62 2.08 -3.41
C PHE A 159 -1.20 1.95 -3.94
N GLY A 160 -0.23 1.82 -3.04
CA GLY A 160 1.17 1.67 -3.42
C GLY A 160 1.49 0.27 -3.96
N GLN A 161 2.24 0.19 -5.06
CA GLN A 161 2.77 -1.07 -5.63
C GLN A 161 3.77 -1.76 -4.69
N LYS A 162 4.29 -1.06 -3.68
CA LYS A 162 5.13 -1.69 -2.66
C LYS A 162 4.41 -2.84 -1.96
N ASP A 163 3.11 -2.69 -1.70
CA ASP A 163 2.24 -3.71 -1.12
C ASP A 163 1.48 -4.44 -2.24
N ALA A 164 2.24 -4.99 -3.22
CA ALA A 164 1.71 -5.50 -4.49
C ALA A 164 0.66 -6.61 -4.32
N GLN A 165 0.84 -7.53 -3.36
CA GLN A 165 -0.17 -8.55 -3.07
C GLN A 165 -1.46 -7.91 -2.54
N GLN A 166 -1.37 -6.90 -1.69
CA GLN A 166 -2.54 -6.15 -1.22
C GLN A 166 -3.26 -5.48 -2.38
N LEU A 167 -2.53 -4.81 -3.27
CA LEU A 167 -3.09 -4.16 -4.45
C LEU A 167 -3.85 -5.16 -5.36
N ALA A 168 -3.27 -6.33 -5.60
CA ALA A 168 -3.91 -7.38 -6.40
C ALA A 168 -5.17 -7.94 -5.72
N ILE A 169 -5.13 -8.15 -4.40
CA ILE A 169 -6.27 -8.59 -3.59
C ILE A 169 -7.41 -7.56 -3.60
N ILE A 170 -7.09 -6.27 -3.48
CA ILE A 170 -8.08 -5.20 -3.55
C ILE A 170 -8.71 -5.11 -4.94
N ARG A 171 -7.93 -5.22 -6.01
CA ARG A 171 -8.45 -5.29 -7.39
C ARG A 171 -9.40 -6.47 -7.57
N ARG A 172 -9.05 -7.63 -7.01
CA ARG A 172 -9.90 -8.82 -7.01
C ARG A 172 -11.20 -8.58 -6.27
N MET A 173 -11.16 -8.02 -5.07
CA MET A 173 -12.32 -7.67 -4.27
C MET A 173 -13.24 -6.68 -5.00
N VAL A 174 -12.69 -5.62 -5.59
CA VAL A 174 -13.45 -4.61 -6.34
C VAL A 174 -14.20 -5.25 -7.51
N ARG A 175 -13.53 -6.12 -8.27
CA ARG A 175 -14.16 -6.85 -9.38
C ARG A 175 -15.26 -7.79 -8.89
N ASP A 176 -14.97 -8.62 -7.91
CA ASP A 176 -15.87 -9.69 -7.46
C ASP A 176 -17.11 -9.12 -6.70
N MET A 177 -16.93 -7.98 -6.01
CA MET A 177 -18.00 -7.26 -5.30
C MET A 177 -18.69 -6.19 -6.16
N SER A 178 -18.29 -6.06 -7.43
CA SER A 178 -18.85 -5.09 -8.38
C SER A 178 -18.84 -3.63 -7.88
N TYR A 179 -17.78 -3.24 -7.17
CA TYR A 179 -17.58 -1.84 -6.80
C TYR A 179 -17.33 -1.00 -8.06
N GLY A 180 -18.02 0.14 -8.19
CA GLY A 180 -17.81 1.09 -9.28
C GLY A 180 -16.61 2.02 -9.05
N ILE A 181 -15.47 1.48 -8.58
CA ILE A 181 -14.30 2.25 -8.13
C ILE A 181 -13.10 1.85 -9.00
N GLU A 182 -12.41 2.84 -9.57
CA GLU A 182 -11.13 2.60 -10.25
C GLU A 182 -10.00 2.43 -9.22
N ILE A 183 -9.25 1.32 -9.28
CA ILE A 183 -8.10 1.08 -8.41
C ILE A 183 -6.81 1.48 -9.13
N VAL A 184 -6.19 2.54 -8.65
CA VAL A 184 -4.94 3.11 -9.18
C VAL A 184 -3.76 2.59 -8.37
N GLY A 185 -2.87 1.83 -9.03
CA GLY A 185 -1.58 1.43 -8.46
C GLY A 185 -0.55 2.55 -8.66
N CYS A 186 0.14 2.94 -7.59
CA CYS A 186 1.17 3.97 -7.62
C CYS A 186 2.56 3.36 -7.44
N PRO A 187 3.59 3.83 -8.17
CA PRO A 187 4.94 3.28 -8.12
C PRO A 187 5.55 3.27 -6.72
N ILE A 188 6.54 2.40 -6.52
CA ILE A 188 7.31 2.34 -5.28
C ILE A 188 8.18 3.59 -5.17
N VAL A 189 8.02 4.35 -4.08
CA VAL A 189 8.94 5.43 -3.73
C VAL A 189 10.10 4.85 -2.95
N ARG A 190 11.32 5.24 -3.34
CA ARG A 190 12.57 4.78 -2.72
C ARG A 190 13.33 5.94 -2.10
N GLU A 191 14.11 5.66 -1.08
CA GLU A 191 15.11 6.58 -0.55
C GLU A 191 16.26 6.76 -1.56
N ALA A 192 17.08 7.79 -1.37
CA ALA A 192 18.18 8.10 -2.30
C ALA A 192 19.17 6.94 -2.53
N ASP A 193 19.29 6.04 -1.56
CA ASP A 193 20.14 4.83 -1.63
C ASP A 193 19.41 3.58 -2.17
N GLY A 194 18.14 3.73 -2.58
CA GLY A 194 17.33 2.71 -3.23
C GLY A 194 16.39 1.93 -2.31
N LEU A 195 16.49 2.03 -0.98
CA LEU A 195 15.59 1.33 -0.06
C LEU A 195 14.14 1.81 -0.26
N ALA A 196 13.20 0.88 -0.39
CA ALA A 196 11.77 1.21 -0.47
C ALA A 196 11.31 1.93 0.80
N LYS A 197 10.61 3.07 0.65
CA LYS A 197 10.05 3.82 1.79
C LYS A 197 9.05 2.98 2.58
N SER A 198 9.22 2.97 3.90
CA SER A 198 8.35 2.24 4.82
C SER A 198 8.42 2.88 6.21
N SER A 199 7.26 2.97 6.89
CA SER A 199 7.21 3.38 8.31
C SER A 199 8.07 2.47 9.19
N ARG A 200 8.23 1.19 8.82
CA ARG A 200 9.08 0.24 9.54
C ARG A 200 10.58 0.49 9.39
N ASN A 201 11.01 1.32 8.45
CA ASN A 201 12.43 1.69 8.33
C ASN A 201 12.95 2.42 9.59
N THR A 202 12.05 3.08 10.35
CA THR A 202 12.38 3.75 11.62
C THR A 202 12.74 2.79 12.75
N TYR A 203 12.44 1.50 12.62
CA TYR A 203 12.80 0.48 13.63
C TYR A 203 14.25 0.01 13.50
N LEU A 204 14.92 0.29 12.36
CA LEU A 204 16.25 -0.19 12.07
C LEU A 204 17.32 0.61 12.81
N SER A 205 18.28 -0.08 13.43
CA SER A 205 19.54 0.53 13.85
C SER A 205 20.35 0.99 12.64
N GLU A 206 21.41 1.77 12.84
CA GLU A 206 22.29 2.22 11.75
C GLU A 206 22.91 1.05 10.96
N GLU A 207 23.28 -0.03 11.65
CA GLU A 207 23.82 -1.24 11.04
C GLU A 207 22.75 -1.98 10.23
N GLU A 208 21.57 -2.19 10.83
CA GLU A 208 20.42 -2.81 10.18
C GLU A 208 19.95 -1.98 8.99
N ARG A 209 19.98 -0.64 9.09
CA ARG A 209 19.60 0.26 7.97
C ARG A 209 20.52 0.09 6.75
N LYS A 210 21.83 -0.12 6.98
CA LYS A 210 22.80 -0.40 5.91
C LYS A 210 22.57 -1.80 5.31
N ALA A 211 22.34 -2.79 6.17
CA ALA A 211 22.03 -4.16 5.75
C ALA A 211 20.74 -4.24 4.93
N ALA A 212 19.72 -3.43 5.25
CA ALA A 212 18.44 -3.39 4.55
C ALA A 212 18.56 -3.05 3.05
N LEU A 213 19.64 -2.40 2.63
CA LEU A 213 19.89 -2.13 1.21
C LEU A 213 20.04 -3.39 0.35
N VAL A 214 20.23 -4.56 0.97
CA VAL A 214 20.28 -5.83 0.24
C VAL A 214 18.97 -6.12 -0.47
N LEU A 215 17.80 -5.64 0.05
CA LEU A 215 16.51 -5.82 -0.62
C LEU A 215 16.49 -5.10 -1.97
N SER A 216 16.81 -3.81 -1.99
CA SER A 216 16.84 -3.04 -3.25
C SER A 216 17.92 -3.56 -4.21
N LYS A 217 19.09 -3.98 -3.71
CA LYS A 217 20.13 -4.62 -4.54
C LYS A 217 19.60 -5.89 -5.22
N ALA A 218 18.87 -6.74 -4.50
CA ALA A 218 18.27 -7.95 -5.04
C ALA A 218 17.16 -7.63 -6.06
N VAL A 219 16.33 -6.60 -5.83
CA VAL A 219 15.34 -6.12 -6.82
C VAL A 219 16.03 -5.66 -8.10
N PHE A 220 17.03 -4.77 -8.00
CA PHE A 220 17.73 -4.25 -9.17
C PHE A 220 18.52 -5.33 -9.94
N LEU A 221 19.04 -6.35 -9.22
CA LEU A 221 19.62 -7.53 -9.86
C LEU A 221 18.55 -8.29 -10.66
N GLY A 222 17.39 -8.53 -10.07
CA GLY A 222 16.27 -9.22 -10.70
C GLY A 222 15.78 -8.48 -11.95
N GLU A 223 15.53 -7.18 -11.83
CA GLU A 223 15.15 -6.33 -12.97
C GLU A 223 16.18 -6.35 -14.09
N LYS A 224 17.47 -6.32 -13.74
CA LYS A 224 18.58 -6.40 -14.72
C LYS A 224 18.53 -7.71 -15.47
N LEU A 225 18.41 -8.85 -14.78
CA LEU A 225 18.35 -10.18 -15.40
C LEU A 225 17.17 -10.30 -16.37
N VAL A 226 15.99 -9.79 -15.97
CA VAL A 226 14.81 -9.77 -16.88
C VAL A 226 15.09 -8.90 -18.12
N ARG A 227 15.67 -7.72 -17.96
CA ARG A 227 16.07 -6.86 -19.11
C ARG A 227 17.11 -7.51 -20.02
N GLU A 228 17.97 -8.36 -19.48
CA GLU A 228 18.97 -9.13 -20.25
C GLU A 228 18.38 -10.40 -20.90
N GLY A 229 17.08 -10.65 -20.73
CA GLY A 229 16.34 -11.72 -21.40
C GLY A 229 16.19 -12.99 -20.58
N GLU A 230 16.46 -12.99 -19.26
CA GLU A 230 16.16 -14.16 -18.43
C GLU A 230 14.65 -14.39 -18.34
N THR A 231 14.19 -15.57 -18.68
CA THR A 231 12.78 -15.98 -18.65
C THR A 231 12.52 -17.15 -17.69
N ASP A 232 13.56 -17.72 -17.10
CA ASP A 232 13.47 -18.78 -16.10
C ASP A 232 13.28 -18.11 -14.72
N ALA A 233 12.06 -18.18 -14.18
CA ALA A 233 11.71 -17.56 -12.92
C ALA A 233 12.43 -18.20 -11.72
N ASP A 234 12.75 -19.48 -11.78
CA ASP A 234 13.45 -20.19 -10.70
C ASP A 234 14.93 -19.75 -10.63
N LYS A 235 15.57 -19.54 -11.76
CA LYS A 235 16.93 -18.97 -11.83
C LYS A 235 16.96 -17.54 -11.32
N LEU A 236 15.98 -16.72 -11.72
CA LEU A 236 15.83 -15.35 -11.25
C LEU A 236 15.70 -15.29 -9.72
N VAL A 237 14.78 -16.06 -9.16
CA VAL A 237 14.57 -16.17 -7.71
C VAL A 237 15.82 -16.67 -6.99
N SER A 238 16.52 -17.65 -7.55
CA SER A 238 17.76 -18.20 -6.97
C SER A 238 18.88 -17.15 -6.93
N ALA A 239 19.05 -16.35 -7.98
CA ALA A 239 20.04 -15.28 -8.03
C ALA A 239 19.73 -14.18 -6.99
N MET A 240 18.46 -13.81 -6.83
CA MET A 240 18.04 -12.84 -5.85
C MET A 240 18.23 -13.35 -4.41
N LYS A 241 17.91 -14.61 -4.13
CA LYS A 241 18.17 -15.26 -2.85
C LYS A 241 19.65 -15.23 -2.49
N ALA A 242 20.52 -15.63 -3.40
CA ALA A 242 21.97 -15.61 -3.20
C ALA A 242 22.50 -14.20 -2.90
N CYS A 243 21.95 -13.17 -3.56
CA CYS A 243 22.26 -11.78 -3.25
C CYS A 243 21.89 -11.40 -1.81
N ILE A 244 20.70 -11.80 -1.34
CA ILE A 244 20.22 -11.49 0.02
C ILE A 244 21.01 -12.27 1.07
N GLU A 245 21.30 -13.55 0.84
CA GLU A 245 22.00 -14.44 1.76
C GLU A 245 23.48 -14.04 1.97
N ALA A 246 24.03 -13.19 1.11
CA ALA A 246 25.34 -12.58 1.33
C ALA A 246 25.38 -11.57 2.48
N GLU A 247 24.20 -11.06 2.91
CA GLU A 247 24.06 -10.14 4.04
C GLU A 247 23.76 -10.92 5.33
N LYS A 248 24.66 -10.83 6.32
CA LYS A 248 24.58 -11.62 7.56
C LYS A 248 23.38 -11.29 8.44
N LEU A 249 22.90 -10.05 8.39
CA LEU A 249 21.75 -9.60 9.18
C LEU A 249 20.42 -9.91 8.49
N ALA A 250 20.44 -10.40 7.23
CA ALA A 250 19.26 -10.70 6.48
C ALA A 250 18.79 -12.16 6.69
N LYS A 251 17.52 -12.34 6.96
CA LYS A 251 16.85 -13.64 7.00
C LYS A 251 15.67 -13.63 6.05
N ILE A 252 15.73 -14.41 4.99
CA ILE A 252 14.66 -14.51 4.01
C ILE A 252 13.42 -15.13 4.66
N ASP A 253 12.26 -14.47 4.55
CA ASP A 253 10.95 -15.06 4.77
C ASP A 253 10.48 -15.73 3.48
N TYR A 254 10.46 -14.96 2.37
CA TYR A 254 10.28 -15.51 1.02
C TYR A 254 10.95 -14.62 -0.04
N VAL A 255 11.34 -15.22 -1.16
CA VAL A 255 11.55 -14.60 -2.48
C VAL A 255 10.84 -15.49 -3.48
N SER A 256 9.89 -14.94 -4.23
CA SER A 256 9.00 -15.71 -5.10
C SER A 256 8.65 -14.95 -6.35
N ALA A 257 8.47 -15.67 -7.45
CA ALA A 257 7.88 -15.19 -8.68
C ALA A 257 6.46 -15.76 -8.79
N VAL A 258 5.47 -14.88 -8.97
CA VAL A 258 4.06 -15.25 -9.04
C VAL A 258 3.37 -14.53 -10.20
N ASP A 259 2.32 -15.10 -10.73
CA ASP A 259 1.43 -14.43 -11.66
C ASP A 259 0.88 -13.14 -11.02
N ALA A 260 0.99 -12.01 -11.68
CA ALA A 260 0.66 -10.70 -11.12
C ALA A 260 -0.84 -10.52 -10.79
N VAL A 261 -1.71 -11.38 -11.34
CA VAL A 261 -3.17 -11.32 -11.15
C VAL A 261 -3.68 -12.38 -10.19
N THR A 262 -3.18 -13.62 -10.30
CA THR A 262 -3.68 -14.77 -9.52
C THR A 262 -2.86 -15.04 -8.26
N MET A 263 -1.64 -14.51 -8.19
CA MET A 263 -0.64 -14.82 -7.13
C MET A 263 -0.19 -16.28 -7.11
N GLU A 264 -0.50 -17.07 -8.14
CA GLU A 264 0.00 -18.43 -8.32
C GLU A 264 1.48 -18.43 -8.68
N SER A 265 2.24 -19.38 -8.14
CA SER A 265 3.68 -19.51 -8.45
C SER A 265 3.90 -19.78 -9.94
N VAL A 266 4.91 -19.15 -10.51
CA VAL A 266 5.32 -19.35 -11.91
C VAL A 266 6.77 -19.81 -11.99
N HIS A 267 7.09 -20.66 -12.97
CA HIS A 267 8.44 -21.13 -13.27
C HIS A 267 9.04 -20.47 -14.51
N ARG A 268 8.20 -19.76 -15.26
CA ARG A 268 8.61 -19.05 -16.49
C ARG A 268 7.95 -17.68 -16.58
N ILE A 269 8.71 -16.70 -17.09
CA ILE A 269 8.23 -15.34 -17.35
C ILE A 269 7.74 -15.28 -18.79
N ASP A 270 6.46 -15.62 -19.01
CA ASP A 270 5.76 -15.58 -20.31
C ASP A 270 4.49 -14.70 -20.25
N ARG A 271 4.27 -14.03 -19.15
CA ARG A 271 3.17 -13.15 -18.83
C ARG A 271 3.61 -12.12 -17.78
N PRO A 272 2.78 -11.14 -17.38
CA PRO A 272 3.10 -10.27 -16.25
C PRO A 272 3.33 -11.06 -14.97
N VAL A 273 4.55 -11.00 -14.44
CA VAL A 273 4.99 -11.70 -13.23
C VAL A 273 5.36 -10.68 -12.16
N LEU A 274 4.84 -10.87 -10.96
CA LEU A 274 5.29 -10.17 -9.77
C LEU A 274 6.43 -10.97 -9.13
N VAL A 275 7.59 -10.35 -9.03
CA VAL A 275 8.71 -10.89 -8.25
C VAL A 275 8.74 -10.15 -6.92
N ALA A 276 8.42 -10.84 -5.85
CA ALA A 276 8.23 -10.26 -4.53
C ALA A 276 9.07 -10.95 -3.47
N MET A 277 9.49 -10.17 -2.48
CA MET A 277 10.24 -10.67 -1.35
C MET A 277 9.75 -10.11 -0.02
N ALA A 278 9.99 -10.87 1.04
CA ALA A 278 9.99 -10.40 2.41
C ALA A 278 11.25 -10.91 3.10
N VAL A 279 11.93 -10.00 3.79
CA VAL A 279 13.20 -10.27 4.44
C VAL A 279 13.19 -9.64 5.82
N TYR A 280 13.58 -10.40 6.83
CA TYR A 280 13.87 -9.85 8.16
C TYR A 280 15.30 -9.29 8.17
N ILE A 281 15.42 -8.04 8.60
CA ILE A 281 16.70 -7.44 8.98
C ILE A 281 16.66 -7.28 10.50
N GLY A 282 17.44 -8.09 11.20
CA GLY A 282 17.25 -8.26 12.63
C GLY A 282 15.83 -8.75 12.96
N LYS A 283 15.05 -7.93 13.66
CA LYS A 283 13.64 -8.22 13.98
C LYS A 283 12.65 -7.59 13.00
N THR A 284 13.09 -6.64 12.19
CA THR A 284 12.23 -5.85 11.31
C THR A 284 11.97 -6.57 9.99
N ARG A 285 10.70 -6.87 9.71
CA ARG A 285 10.29 -7.47 8.44
C ARG A 285 10.05 -6.40 7.39
N LEU A 286 10.84 -6.42 6.34
CA LEU A 286 10.76 -5.51 5.19
C LEU A 286 10.28 -6.27 3.96
N ILE A 287 9.61 -5.56 3.05
CA ILE A 287 9.15 -6.10 1.76
C ILE A 287 9.62 -5.21 0.62
N ASP A 288 9.86 -5.84 -0.52
CA ASP A 288 10.11 -5.16 -1.79
C ASP A 288 9.67 -6.05 -2.96
N ASN A 289 9.50 -5.46 -4.13
CA ASN A 289 9.06 -6.19 -5.32
C ASN A 289 9.33 -5.42 -6.61
N PHE A 290 9.13 -6.09 -7.75
CA PHE A 290 8.98 -5.45 -9.06
C PHE A 290 8.06 -6.27 -9.96
N LEU A 291 7.50 -5.64 -11.00
CA LEU A 291 6.74 -6.28 -12.06
C LEU A 291 7.62 -6.45 -13.30
N THR A 292 7.63 -7.64 -13.89
CA THR A 292 8.49 -7.94 -15.06
C THR A 292 8.13 -7.11 -16.28
N GLU A 293 6.87 -6.70 -16.45
CA GLU A 293 6.44 -5.82 -17.53
C GLU A 293 7.03 -4.40 -17.45
N ASP A 294 7.39 -3.93 -16.26
CA ASP A 294 8.04 -2.64 -16.06
C ASP A 294 9.52 -2.68 -16.45
N CYS A 295 10.13 -3.86 -16.59
CA CYS A 295 11.50 -4.04 -17.03
C CYS A 295 11.66 -3.94 -18.55
N ALA A 296 10.58 -4.08 -19.31
CA ALA A 296 10.58 -4.07 -20.77
C ALA A 296 10.52 -2.65 -21.37
N LYS A 297 10.41 -1.63 -20.54
CA LYS A 297 10.38 -0.20 -20.90
C LYS A 297 11.74 0.42 -20.64
#